data_36395824798412fa4956e9c8294ed6f3
#
_entry.id   36395824798412fa4956e9c8294ed6f3
#
_cell.length_a   1.000
_cell.length_b   1.000
_cell.length_c   1.000
_cell.angle_alpha   90.00
_cell.angle_beta   90.00
_cell.angle_gamma   90.00
#
_symmetry.space_group_name_H-M   'P 1'
#
loop_
_entity.id
_entity.type
_entity.pdbx_description
1 polymer ?
#
loop_
_entity_poly.entity_id
_entity_poly.type
_entity_poly.pdbx_seq_one_letter_code
_entity_poly.pdbx_strand_id
1 'polypeptide(L)'
;VIVEDAFDFDLPGGCIAQHPARPRDSARLLHVGASLADRRVRDLPALLRPGDILVSNDTRVIPAQLAARRGEARVGVTLDQPDADGAWHALARNARRLRPGDVLRFDGDADLAAEVLAVEPDGGVSLAFNLAGAAFESALRRAGALALPPYIERPHGPTEADAADYQTVFSRRDGAVAAPTAGLHFTPELLAGLDERGVRRATLTLHVGAGTFLPVRGAIEAHRMHAERGAISAETADAINAARAGGGRVVAVGTTTVRLLEAASRGGRVLPFDGSTDIFIRPGHRFAAVDLMMTNFHLPRSTLFMLVCAFAGTARMRAAYAHAIAAGYRFYSYGDASLLEPE
;
A
#
# COMPACT_ATOMS: atom_id res chain seq x y z
N VAL A 1 1.10 -1.91 -28.26
CA VAL A 1 0.88 -3.24 -27.62
C VAL A 1 1.90 -3.35 -26.51
N ILE A 2 1.44 -3.45 -25.25
CA ILE A 2 2.30 -3.67 -24.10
C ILE A 2 2.62 -5.18 -24.08
N VAL A 3 3.90 -5.53 -24.23
CA VAL A 3 4.33 -6.92 -24.23
C VAL A 3 4.40 -7.37 -22.76
N GLU A 4 3.61 -8.36 -22.36
CA GLU A 4 3.54 -8.88 -20.98
C GLU A 4 4.92 -9.31 -20.45
N ASP A 5 5.76 -9.89 -21.31
CA ASP A 5 7.13 -10.31 -20.97
C ASP A 5 8.05 -9.14 -20.55
N ALA A 6 7.69 -7.89 -20.92
CA ALA A 6 8.48 -6.71 -20.51
C ALA A 6 8.46 -6.48 -18.99
N PHE A 7 7.44 -7.00 -18.29
CA PHE A 7 7.27 -6.84 -16.85
C PHE A 7 7.56 -8.11 -16.06
N ASP A 8 8.07 -9.13 -16.74
CA ASP A 8 8.50 -10.37 -16.11
C ASP A 8 10.01 -10.37 -15.85
N PHE A 9 10.40 -10.96 -14.72
CA PHE A 9 11.80 -11.18 -14.36
C PHE A 9 11.87 -12.35 -13.36
N ASP A 10 12.99 -13.03 -13.34
CA ASP A 10 13.24 -14.11 -12.38
C ASP A 10 13.59 -13.51 -11.00
N LEU A 11 12.80 -13.84 -9.99
CA LEU A 11 13.02 -13.42 -8.61
C LEU A 11 13.28 -14.66 -7.74
N PRO A 12 14.53 -14.89 -7.30
CA PRO A 12 14.83 -15.98 -6.39
C PRO A 12 14.03 -15.84 -5.08
N GLY A 13 13.43 -16.95 -4.62
CA GLY A 13 12.60 -16.93 -3.40
C GLY A 13 13.33 -16.42 -2.15
N GLY A 14 14.64 -16.62 -2.07
CA GLY A 14 15.47 -16.10 -0.98
C GLY A 14 15.60 -14.57 -0.95
N CYS A 15 15.19 -13.85 -2.00
CA CYS A 15 15.17 -12.39 -1.99
C CYS A 15 13.96 -11.82 -1.22
N ILE A 16 12.94 -12.62 -0.91
CA ILE A 16 11.73 -12.13 -0.25
C ILE A 16 11.98 -11.98 1.26
N ALA A 17 11.92 -10.73 1.75
CA ALA A 17 12.17 -10.44 3.15
C ALA A 17 11.02 -10.90 4.06
N GLN A 18 11.34 -11.71 5.07
CA GLN A 18 10.39 -12.20 6.07
C GLN A 18 10.32 -11.31 7.31
N HIS A 19 11.30 -10.44 7.52
CA HIS A 19 11.42 -9.50 8.62
C HIS A 19 12.01 -8.17 8.14
N PRO A 20 11.62 -7.04 8.76
CA PRO A 20 12.18 -5.74 8.39
C PRO A 20 13.64 -5.59 8.83
N ALA A 21 14.33 -4.61 8.25
CA ALA A 21 15.61 -4.14 8.75
C ALA A 21 15.46 -3.51 10.14
N ARG A 22 16.49 -3.61 10.97
CA ARG A 22 16.53 -2.97 12.29
C ARG A 22 17.87 -2.24 12.49
N PRO A 23 17.83 -0.91 12.71
CA PRO A 23 16.66 -0.04 12.63
C PRO A 23 16.09 0.01 11.19
N ARG A 24 14.84 0.47 11.03
CA ARG A 24 14.11 0.47 9.75
C ARG A 24 14.85 1.21 8.63
N ASP A 25 15.43 2.34 8.94
CA ASP A 25 16.18 3.20 8.03
C ASP A 25 17.57 2.65 7.65
N SER A 26 17.99 1.53 8.27
CA SER A 26 19.19 0.80 7.85
C SER A 26 18.99 -0.05 6.59
N ALA A 27 17.74 -0.22 6.12
CA ALA A 27 17.43 -0.88 4.86
C ALA A 27 18.21 -0.22 3.72
N ARG A 28 18.52 -1.01 2.69
CA ARG A 28 19.20 -0.49 1.51
C ARG A 28 18.25 0.37 0.68
N LEU A 29 18.81 1.34 -0.03
CA LEU A 29 18.10 2.22 -0.95
C LEU A 29 18.85 2.24 -2.28
N LEU A 30 18.24 1.74 -3.35
CA LEU A 30 18.77 1.91 -4.68
C LEU A 30 18.29 3.24 -5.26
N HIS A 31 19.19 4.19 -5.43
CA HIS A 31 18.88 5.43 -6.14
C HIS A 31 18.98 5.17 -7.65
N VAL A 32 17.86 5.36 -8.34
CA VAL A 32 17.68 5.11 -9.77
C VAL A 32 17.48 6.45 -10.47
N GLY A 33 18.57 7.05 -10.89
CA GLY A 33 18.60 8.30 -11.65
C GLY A 33 19.34 8.12 -12.98
N ALA A 34 20.18 9.06 -13.36
CA ALA A 34 21.06 8.94 -14.54
C ALA A 34 22.00 7.72 -14.44
N SER A 35 22.33 7.30 -13.22
CA SER A 35 23.07 6.07 -12.90
C SER A 35 22.46 5.40 -11.69
N LEU A 36 22.77 4.11 -11.50
CA LEU A 36 22.40 3.38 -10.29
C LEU A 36 23.39 3.67 -9.18
N ALA A 37 22.91 3.96 -7.97
CA ALA A 37 23.76 4.17 -6.81
C ALA A 37 23.19 3.46 -5.57
N ASP A 38 24.00 2.56 -5.00
CA ASP A 38 23.67 1.88 -3.75
C ASP A 38 23.80 2.85 -2.56
N ARG A 39 22.74 2.96 -1.78
CA ARG A 39 22.60 3.83 -0.61
C ARG A 39 21.88 3.07 0.52
N ARG A 40 21.64 3.77 1.61
CA ARG A 40 20.71 3.35 2.66
C ARG A 40 19.56 4.33 2.79
N VAL A 41 18.45 3.90 3.35
CA VAL A 41 17.28 4.79 3.56
C VAL A 41 17.65 6.00 4.44
N ARG A 42 18.52 5.83 5.43
CA ARG A 42 19.02 6.93 6.27
C ARG A 42 19.77 8.01 5.52
N ASP A 43 20.22 7.74 4.29
CA ASP A 43 20.92 8.72 3.44
C ASP A 43 19.93 9.65 2.71
N LEU A 44 18.60 9.41 2.83
CA LEU A 44 17.58 10.17 2.13
C LEU A 44 17.67 11.70 2.33
N PRO A 45 17.99 12.23 3.54
CA PRO A 45 18.18 13.67 3.72
C PRO A 45 19.26 14.28 2.81
N ALA A 46 20.33 13.52 2.49
CA ALA A 46 21.39 13.96 1.59
C ALA A 46 20.98 13.93 0.11
N LEU A 47 19.95 13.16 -0.24
CA LEU A 47 19.44 13.00 -1.62
C LEU A 47 18.33 14.03 -1.94
N LEU A 48 17.70 14.58 -0.91
CA LEU A 48 16.65 15.58 -1.05
C LEU A 48 17.20 17.00 -0.85
N ARG A 49 16.41 18.00 -1.29
CA ARG A 49 16.81 19.40 -1.30
C ARG A 49 15.93 20.20 -0.34
N PRO A 50 16.45 21.30 0.25
CA PRO A 50 15.60 22.27 0.94
C PRO A 50 14.46 22.71 0.03
N GLY A 51 13.23 22.75 0.59
CA GLY A 51 12.03 23.12 -0.15
C GLY A 51 11.28 21.93 -0.81
N ASP A 52 11.91 20.76 -0.96
CA ASP A 52 11.18 19.53 -1.35
C ASP A 52 10.06 19.24 -0.35
N ILE A 53 9.00 18.56 -0.81
CA ILE A 53 7.91 18.11 0.05
C ILE A 53 7.76 16.59 -0.04
N LEU A 54 7.95 15.92 1.10
CA LEU A 54 7.71 14.48 1.27
C LEU A 54 6.23 14.25 1.54
N VAL A 55 5.57 13.49 0.67
CA VAL A 55 4.15 13.14 0.82
C VAL A 55 4.04 11.66 1.15
N SER A 56 3.38 11.34 2.26
CA SER A 56 3.21 9.98 2.76
C SER A 56 1.73 9.64 2.99
N ASN A 57 1.43 8.33 3.01
CA ASN A 57 0.10 7.83 3.32
C ASN A 57 -0.03 7.63 4.84
N ASP A 58 -1.02 8.24 5.46
CA ASP A 58 -1.25 8.19 6.91
C ASP A 58 -2.30 7.14 7.34
N THR A 59 -2.67 6.26 6.42
CA THR A 59 -3.59 5.18 6.77
C THR A 59 -3.00 4.24 7.80
N ARG A 60 -3.84 3.75 8.72
CA ARG A 60 -3.49 2.76 9.74
C ARG A 60 -4.12 1.42 9.41
N VAL A 61 -3.33 0.35 9.53
CA VAL A 61 -3.81 -1.01 9.33
C VAL A 61 -4.71 -1.43 10.48
N ILE A 62 -5.88 -1.98 10.13
CA ILE A 62 -6.84 -2.55 11.08
C ILE A 62 -6.67 -4.07 11.17
N PRO A 63 -7.11 -4.73 12.26
CA PRO A 63 -7.07 -6.18 12.37
C PRO A 63 -8.18 -6.82 11.52
N ALA A 64 -7.95 -6.83 10.20
CA ALA A 64 -8.95 -7.15 9.18
C ALA A 64 -9.19 -8.65 8.98
N GLN A 65 -8.34 -9.53 9.54
CA GLN A 65 -8.51 -10.98 9.42
C GLN A 65 -9.31 -11.54 10.59
N LEU A 66 -10.47 -12.12 10.28
CA LEU A 66 -11.43 -12.58 11.27
C LEU A 66 -11.71 -14.08 11.09
N ALA A 67 -11.81 -14.80 12.19
CA ALA A 67 -12.34 -16.14 12.22
C ALA A 67 -13.83 -16.06 12.59
N ALA A 68 -14.68 -16.66 11.77
CA ALA A 68 -16.12 -16.63 11.94
C ALA A 68 -16.74 -18.02 11.88
N ARG A 69 -17.97 -18.13 12.37
CA ARG A 69 -18.79 -19.35 12.29
C ARG A 69 -20.16 -19.03 11.72
N ARG A 70 -20.64 -19.94 10.86
CA ARG A 70 -22.03 -20.04 10.46
C ARG A 70 -22.57 -21.37 11.03
N GLY A 71 -23.27 -21.31 12.18
CA GLY A 71 -23.54 -22.52 12.97
C GLY A 71 -22.22 -23.20 13.37
N GLU A 72 -22.06 -24.47 13.02
CA GLU A 72 -20.82 -25.23 13.27
C GLU A 72 -19.73 -25.04 12.20
N ALA A 73 -20.06 -24.43 11.07
CA ALA A 73 -19.12 -24.28 9.96
C ALA A 73 -18.18 -23.08 10.21
N ARG A 74 -16.86 -23.31 10.09
CA ARG A 74 -15.85 -22.26 10.18
C ARG A 74 -15.70 -21.52 8.86
N VAL A 75 -15.61 -20.20 8.92
CA VAL A 75 -15.42 -19.28 7.80
C VAL A 75 -14.30 -18.31 8.16
N GLY A 76 -13.28 -18.21 7.30
CA GLY A 76 -12.27 -17.15 7.41
C GLY A 76 -12.74 -15.93 6.63
N VAL A 77 -12.72 -14.76 7.24
CA VAL A 77 -13.12 -13.49 6.62
C VAL A 77 -11.94 -12.53 6.66
N THR A 78 -11.61 -11.92 5.53
CA THR A 78 -10.67 -10.79 5.48
C THR A 78 -11.44 -9.57 5.00
N LEU A 79 -11.62 -8.59 5.86
CA LEU A 79 -12.24 -7.32 5.49
C LEU A 79 -11.45 -6.65 4.37
N ASP A 80 -12.14 -5.91 3.52
CA ASP A 80 -11.52 -5.15 2.44
C ASP A 80 -11.83 -3.66 2.59
N GLN A 81 -13.04 -3.24 2.28
CA GLN A 81 -13.44 -1.84 2.39
C GLN A 81 -14.91 -1.74 2.79
N PRO A 82 -15.31 -0.69 3.55
CA PRO A 82 -16.72 -0.35 3.72
C PRO A 82 -17.27 0.26 2.44
N ASP A 83 -18.53 -0.05 2.12
CA ASP A 83 -19.29 0.62 1.08
C ASP A 83 -19.94 1.93 1.60
N ALA A 84 -20.66 2.62 0.71
CA ALA A 84 -21.32 3.88 1.05
C ALA A 84 -22.45 3.72 2.09
N ASP A 85 -23.05 2.53 2.18
CA ASP A 85 -24.16 2.23 3.07
C ASP A 85 -23.68 1.66 4.41
N GLY A 86 -22.35 1.51 4.59
CA GLY A 86 -21.70 1.03 5.81
C GLY A 86 -21.60 -0.49 5.91
N ALA A 87 -22.01 -1.23 4.88
CA ALA A 87 -21.67 -2.64 4.74
C ALA A 87 -20.19 -2.79 4.35
N TRP A 88 -19.60 -3.94 4.65
CA TRP A 88 -18.21 -4.22 4.35
C TRP A 88 -18.08 -5.23 3.22
N HIS A 89 -17.36 -4.87 2.16
CA HIS A 89 -16.82 -5.86 1.26
C HIS A 89 -15.72 -6.64 1.98
N ALA A 90 -15.71 -7.96 1.80
CA ALA A 90 -14.72 -8.84 2.43
C ALA A 90 -14.43 -10.05 1.52
N LEU A 91 -13.27 -10.65 1.67
CA LEU A 91 -12.92 -11.92 1.05
C LEU A 91 -13.19 -13.05 2.04
N ALA A 92 -14.00 -14.05 1.65
CA ALA A 92 -14.32 -15.16 2.52
C ALA A 92 -13.70 -16.47 2.02
N ARG A 93 -12.95 -17.15 2.91
CA ARG A 93 -12.56 -18.55 2.65
C ARG A 93 -13.79 -19.44 2.75
N ASN A 94 -14.00 -20.30 1.76
CA ASN A 94 -15.18 -21.16 1.62
C ASN A 94 -16.49 -20.35 1.35
N ALA A 95 -16.41 -19.19 0.72
CA ALA A 95 -17.55 -18.33 0.39
C ALA A 95 -18.70 -19.09 -0.31
N ARG A 96 -18.41 -20.13 -1.12
CA ARG A 96 -19.42 -20.96 -1.79
C ARG A 96 -20.44 -21.62 -0.85
N ARG A 97 -20.14 -21.67 0.45
CA ARG A 97 -21.03 -22.20 1.48
C ARG A 97 -21.92 -21.15 2.10
N LEU A 98 -21.67 -19.86 1.80
CA LEU A 98 -22.44 -18.73 2.31
C LEU A 98 -23.59 -18.39 1.35
N ARG A 99 -24.67 -17.87 1.91
CA ARG A 99 -25.83 -17.39 1.19
C ARG A 99 -26.30 -16.06 1.79
N PRO A 100 -26.88 -15.17 1.01
CA PRO A 100 -27.57 -14.01 1.56
C PRO A 100 -28.54 -14.40 2.66
N GLY A 101 -28.54 -13.65 3.77
CA GLY A 101 -29.29 -13.94 5.00
C GLY A 101 -28.58 -14.84 6.00
N ASP A 102 -27.43 -15.43 5.69
CA ASP A 102 -26.62 -16.14 6.68
C ASP A 102 -26.06 -15.16 7.72
N VAL A 103 -26.06 -15.56 8.99
CA VAL A 103 -25.45 -14.79 10.07
C VAL A 103 -24.11 -15.43 10.45
N LEU A 104 -23.07 -14.61 10.41
CA LEU A 104 -21.73 -14.95 10.87
C LEU A 104 -21.53 -14.42 12.30
N ARG A 105 -21.01 -15.27 13.19
CA ARG A 105 -20.55 -14.91 14.54
C ARG A 105 -19.04 -15.01 14.57
N PHE A 106 -18.38 -14.03 15.17
CA PHE A 106 -16.92 -13.95 15.12
C PHE A 106 -16.30 -14.50 16.41
N ASP A 107 -15.26 -15.33 16.24
CA ASP A 107 -14.47 -15.83 17.36
C ASP A 107 -13.75 -14.63 18.03
N GLY A 108 -13.59 -14.67 19.36
CA GLY A 108 -12.90 -13.60 20.11
C GLY A 108 -13.79 -12.44 20.59
N ASP A 109 -15.01 -12.30 20.04
CA ASP A 109 -15.99 -11.32 20.50
C ASP A 109 -17.42 -11.86 20.34
N ALA A 110 -18.07 -12.14 21.47
CA ALA A 110 -19.40 -12.76 21.47
C ALA A 110 -20.51 -11.83 20.91
N ASP A 111 -20.28 -10.52 20.97
CA ASP A 111 -21.26 -9.51 20.55
C ASP A 111 -21.11 -9.15 19.06
N LEU A 112 -19.98 -9.49 18.42
CA LEU A 112 -19.73 -9.20 17.02
C LEU A 112 -20.40 -10.24 16.11
N ALA A 113 -21.31 -9.76 15.27
CA ALA A 113 -21.94 -10.56 14.24
C ALA A 113 -22.12 -9.77 12.95
N ALA A 114 -22.28 -10.47 11.83
CA ALA A 114 -22.60 -9.84 10.56
C ALA A 114 -23.58 -10.71 9.76
N GLU A 115 -24.51 -10.07 9.07
CA GLU A 115 -25.36 -10.68 8.07
C GLU A 115 -24.65 -10.65 6.71
N VAL A 116 -24.71 -11.75 5.98
CA VAL A 116 -24.25 -11.85 4.59
C VAL A 116 -25.32 -11.22 3.69
N LEU A 117 -25.02 -10.09 3.07
CA LEU A 117 -25.93 -9.40 2.15
C LEU A 117 -25.82 -9.95 0.72
N ALA A 118 -24.59 -10.26 0.28
CA ALA A 118 -24.31 -10.78 -1.05
C ALA A 118 -23.09 -11.71 -1.04
N VAL A 119 -23.03 -12.59 -2.02
CA VAL A 119 -21.86 -13.49 -2.27
C VAL A 119 -21.51 -13.38 -3.74
N GLU A 120 -20.24 -13.05 -4.02
CA GLU A 120 -19.71 -12.88 -5.36
C GLU A 120 -19.05 -14.18 -5.87
N PRO A 121 -19.00 -14.40 -7.22
CA PRO A 121 -18.44 -15.61 -7.79
C PRO A 121 -16.95 -15.84 -7.50
N ASP A 122 -16.20 -14.77 -7.28
CA ASP A 122 -14.76 -14.77 -6.99
C ASP A 122 -14.41 -14.99 -5.52
N GLY A 123 -15.43 -15.09 -4.65
CA GLY A 123 -15.28 -15.27 -3.21
C GLY A 123 -15.43 -14.00 -2.39
N GLY A 124 -15.76 -12.89 -3.03
CA GLY A 124 -16.19 -11.67 -2.38
C GLY A 124 -17.52 -11.85 -1.64
N VAL A 125 -17.68 -11.19 -0.51
CA VAL A 125 -18.94 -11.16 0.25
C VAL A 125 -19.20 -9.74 0.75
N SER A 126 -20.46 -9.33 0.76
CA SER A 126 -20.90 -8.09 1.42
C SER A 126 -21.49 -8.43 2.78
N LEU A 127 -21.03 -7.77 3.84
CA LEU A 127 -21.34 -8.05 5.23
C LEU A 127 -21.92 -6.81 5.92
N ALA A 128 -23.11 -6.93 6.50
CA ALA A 128 -23.68 -5.94 7.39
C ALA A 128 -23.40 -6.30 8.85
N PHE A 129 -22.52 -5.54 9.50
CA PHE A 129 -22.21 -5.75 10.91
C PHE A 129 -23.30 -5.18 11.81
N ASN A 130 -23.55 -5.85 12.94
CA ASN A 130 -24.49 -5.42 13.98
C ASN A 130 -23.97 -4.26 14.85
N LEU A 131 -22.68 -3.96 14.77
CA LEU A 131 -22.00 -2.88 15.49
C LEU A 131 -21.46 -1.84 14.50
N ALA A 132 -21.37 -0.59 14.93
CA ALA A 132 -20.85 0.53 14.14
C ALA A 132 -19.96 1.44 14.98
N GLY A 133 -19.15 2.28 14.33
CA GLY A 133 -18.28 3.27 14.96
C GLY A 133 -17.33 2.66 16.00
N ALA A 134 -17.15 3.32 17.14
CA ALA A 134 -16.20 2.92 18.18
C ALA A 134 -16.49 1.51 18.77
N ALA A 135 -17.75 1.07 18.80
CA ALA A 135 -18.12 -0.27 19.24
C ALA A 135 -17.61 -1.33 18.25
N PHE A 136 -17.79 -1.11 16.95
CA PHE A 136 -17.25 -1.98 15.90
C PHE A 136 -15.73 -2.03 15.92
N GLU A 137 -15.06 -0.88 16.01
CA GLU A 137 -13.60 -0.82 16.08
C GLU A 137 -13.05 -1.57 17.30
N SER A 138 -13.73 -1.44 18.46
CA SER A 138 -13.34 -2.14 19.67
C SER A 138 -13.52 -3.65 19.53
N ALA A 139 -14.64 -4.10 18.94
CA ALA A 139 -14.90 -5.52 18.67
C ALA A 139 -13.87 -6.09 17.65
N LEU A 140 -13.55 -5.33 16.60
CA LEU A 140 -12.50 -5.69 15.65
C LEU A 140 -11.14 -5.91 16.32
N ARG A 141 -10.76 -5.04 17.24
CA ARG A 141 -9.50 -5.19 18.00
C ARG A 141 -9.46 -6.44 18.86
N ARG A 142 -10.62 -6.94 19.33
CA ARG A 142 -10.70 -8.19 20.12
C ARG A 142 -10.76 -9.44 19.26
N ALA A 143 -11.53 -9.40 18.16
CA ALA A 143 -11.80 -10.56 17.32
C ALA A 143 -10.82 -10.72 16.15
N GLY A 144 -10.21 -9.62 15.72
CA GLY A 144 -9.43 -9.59 14.49
C GLY A 144 -7.95 -9.83 14.71
N ALA A 145 -7.30 -10.28 13.67
CA ALA A 145 -5.86 -10.39 13.53
C ALA A 145 -5.36 -9.57 12.35
N LEU A 146 -4.07 -9.28 12.33
CA LEU A 146 -3.42 -8.58 11.22
C LEU A 146 -3.49 -9.43 9.95
N ALA A 147 -3.94 -8.85 8.83
CA ALA A 147 -3.91 -9.48 7.53
C ALA A 147 -2.53 -9.26 6.88
N LEU A 148 -1.58 -10.14 7.18
CA LEU A 148 -0.27 -10.11 6.53
C LEU A 148 -0.37 -10.62 5.09
N PRO A 149 0.41 -10.05 4.15
CA PRO A 149 0.54 -10.59 2.82
C PRO A 149 0.99 -12.06 2.84
N PRO A 150 0.50 -12.92 1.93
CA PRO A 150 0.78 -14.37 1.98
C PRO A 150 2.26 -14.75 1.81
N TYR A 151 3.09 -13.86 1.27
CA TYR A 151 4.54 -14.07 1.14
C TYR A 151 5.33 -13.80 2.43
N ILE A 152 4.70 -13.20 3.45
CA ILE A 152 5.23 -13.14 4.81
C ILE A 152 4.73 -14.37 5.54
N GLU A 153 5.59 -15.39 5.58
CA GLU A 153 5.23 -16.69 6.11
C GLU A 153 5.09 -16.66 7.64
N ARG A 154 3.89 -16.91 8.14
CA ARG A 154 3.58 -17.02 9.57
C ARG A 154 2.72 -18.27 9.81
N PRO A 155 3.35 -19.46 9.93
CA PRO A 155 2.63 -20.73 10.02
C PRO A 155 1.62 -20.80 11.18
N HIS A 156 1.87 -20.02 12.24
CA HIS A 156 1.02 -19.97 13.44
C HIS A 156 0.21 -18.67 13.55
N GLY A 157 0.11 -17.91 12.44
CA GLY A 157 -0.53 -16.59 12.40
C GLY A 157 0.42 -15.44 12.78
N PRO A 158 -0.03 -14.20 12.63
CA PRO A 158 0.74 -13.00 12.98
C PRO A 158 1.18 -13.00 14.45
N THR A 159 2.38 -12.50 14.69
CA THR A 159 2.93 -12.34 16.03
C THR A 159 2.66 -10.93 16.57
N GLU A 160 2.87 -10.73 17.88
CA GLU A 160 2.78 -9.39 18.48
C GLU A 160 3.79 -8.42 17.85
N ALA A 161 4.97 -8.89 17.47
CA ALA A 161 5.96 -8.09 16.75
C ALA A 161 5.45 -7.64 15.38
N ASP A 162 4.69 -8.47 14.68
CA ASP A 162 4.12 -8.09 13.36
C ASP A 162 3.14 -6.93 13.47
N ALA A 163 2.40 -6.79 14.58
CA ALA A 163 1.49 -5.68 14.79
C ALA A 163 2.21 -4.33 14.82
N ALA A 164 3.41 -4.28 15.43
CA ALA A 164 4.26 -3.09 15.41
C ALA A 164 5.02 -2.96 14.09
N ASP A 165 5.50 -4.07 13.53
CA ASP A 165 6.31 -4.09 12.32
C ASP A 165 5.53 -3.73 11.06
N TYR A 166 4.22 -3.96 11.02
CA TYR A 166 3.38 -3.70 9.86
C TYR A 166 2.56 -2.40 9.98
N GLN A 167 3.01 -1.47 10.83
CA GLN A 167 2.50 -0.10 10.92
C GLN A 167 3.59 0.92 10.62
N THR A 168 3.21 2.01 9.94
CA THR A 168 4.13 3.10 9.64
C THR A 168 4.15 4.15 10.73
N VAL A 169 5.23 4.92 10.82
CA VAL A 169 5.31 6.09 11.73
C VAL A 169 4.28 7.19 11.36
N PHE A 170 3.72 7.12 10.17
CA PHE A 170 2.72 8.07 9.67
C PHE A 170 1.28 7.70 10.04
N SER A 171 1.03 6.47 10.50
CA SER A 171 -0.30 5.91 10.70
C SER A 171 -1.17 6.71 11.68
N ARG A 172 -2.30 7.26 11.20
CA ARG A 172 -3.24 8.09 11.96
C ARG A 172 -4.70 7.69 11.76
N ARG A 173 -5.09 7.30 10.52
CA ARG A 173 -6.48 7.05 10.14
C ARG A 173 -6.71 5.58 9.91
N ASP A 174 -7.51 4.94 10.76
CA ASP A 174 -7.87 3.53 10.67
C ASP A 174 -8.64 3.25 9.36
N GLY A 175 -8.42 2.06 8.74
CA GLY A 175 -9.20 1.63 7.58
C GLY A 175 -8.43 0.82 6.53
N ALA A 176 -7.11 0.71 6.60
CA ALA A 176 -6.36 -0.11 5.67
C ALA A 176 -6.28 -1.57 6.11
N VAL A 177 -6.32 -2.47 5.15
CA VAL A 177 -6.04 -3.90 5.34
C VAL A 177 -4.56 -4.19 5.17
N ALA A 178 -3.91 -3.51 4.22
CA ALA A 178 -2.48 -3.60 4.00
C ALA A 178 -1.76 -2.28 4.34
N ALA A 179 -0.54 -2.39 4.89
CA ALA A 179 0.28 -1.22 5.17
C ALA A 179 0.79 -0.55 3.88
N PRO A 180 0.90 0.79 3.83
CA PRO A 180 1.65 1.49 2.78
C PRO A 180 3.15 1.27 3.01
N THR A 181 3.67 0.14 2.53
CA THR A 181 4.92 -0.50 2.97
C THR A 181 6.18 0.33 2.76
N ALA A 182 6.21 1.25 1.80
CA ALA A 182 7.31 2.20 1.65
C ALA A 182 7.48 3.12 2.88
N GLY A 183 6.39 3.41 3.57
CA GLY A 183 6.40 4.17 4.83
C GLY A 183 7.02 3.42 6.02
N LEU A 184 7.14 2.08 5.93
CA LEU A 184 7.75 1.26 6.98
C LEU A 184 9.24 1.53 7.17
N HIS A 185 9.91 2.11 6.20
CA HIS A 185 11.34 2.44 6.27
C HIS A 185 11.64 3.66 7.13
N PHE A 186 10.65 4.48 7.45
CA PHE A 186 10.84 5.73 8.15
C PHE A 186 10.90 5.53 9.67
N THR A 187 11.85 6.24 10.29
CA THR A 187 12.02 6.34 11.74
C THR A 187 11.85 7.79 12.18
N PRO A 188 11.58 8.05 13.47
CA PRO A 188 11.55 9.42 13.98
C PRO A 188 12.85 10.18 13.71
N GLU A 189 14.01 9.52 13.80
CA GLU A 189 15.33 10.08 13.57
C GLU A 189 15.51 10.49 12.09
N LEU A 190 15.07 9.63 11.15
CA LEU A 190 15.08 9.97 9.73
C LEU A 190 14.19 11.18 9.43
N LEU A 191 13.01 11.23 10.04
CA LEU A 191 12.09 12.37 9.88
C LEU A 191 12.70 13.67 10.44
N ALA A 192 13.37 13.62 11.58
CA ALA A 192 14.09 14.77 12.12
C ALA A 192 15.21 15.25 11.18
N GLY A 193 16.00 14.33 10.62
CA GLY A 193 17.03 14.68 9.64
C GLY A 193 16.48 15.30 8.35
N LEU A 194 15.29 14.89 7.91
CA LEU A 194 14.59 15.54 6.79
C LEU A 194 14.11 16.95 7.14
N ASP A 195 13.57 17.16 8.36
CA ASP A 195 13.14 18.48 8.85
C ASP A 195 14.35 19.44 8.95
N GLU A 196 15.48 18.98 9.50
CA GLU A 196 16.74 19.73 9.57
C GLU A 196 17.28 20.11 8.18
N ARG A 197 17.05 19.24 7.19
CA ARG A 197 17.41 19.51 5.79
C ARG A 197 16.50 20.54 5.13
N GLY A 198 15.39 20.92 5.75
CA GLY A 198 14.40 21.84 5.18
C GLY A 198 13.46 21.16 4.19
N VAL A 199 13.30 19.84 4.29
CA VAL A 199 12.27 19.07 3.55
C VAL A 199 10.96 19.20 4.28
N ARG A 200 9.93 19.69 3.59
CA ARG A 200 8.58 19.78 4.15
C ARG A 200 7.90 18.41 4.13
N ARG A 201 6.88 18.22 4.95
CA ARG A 201 6.10 16.98 5.01
C ARG A 201 4.61 17.25 4.88
N ALA A 202 3.93 16.37 4.16
CA ALA A 202 2.48 16.36 4.06
C ALA A 202 1.97 14.91 4.07
N THR A 203 0.72 14.71 4.44
CA THR A 203 0.09 13.39 4.43
C THR A 203 -1.20 13.42 3.62
N LEU A 204 -1.48 12.31 2.98
CA LEU A 204 -2.76 11.98 2.39
C LEU A 204 -3.23 10.63 2.96
N THR A 205 -4.48 10.29 2.76
CA THR A 205 -5.02 9.00 3.18
C THR A 205 -5.44 8.21 1.95
N LEU A 206 -4.93 6.99 1.79
CA LEU A 206 -5.48 5.99 0.89
C LEU A 206 -5.57 4.68 1.66
N HIS A 207 -6.78 4.18 1.85
CA HIS A 207 -7.00 2.91 2.53
C HIS A 207 -6.72 1.77 1.55
N VAL A 208 -5.64 1.06 1.82
CA VAL A 208 -5.19 -0.05 0.97
C VAL A 208 -6.00 -1.29 1.29
N GLY A 209 -6.74 -1.77 0.30
CA GLY A 209 -7.59 -2.95 0.44
C GLY A 209 -6.85 -4.29 0.29
N ALA A 210 -7.55 -5.39 0.61
CA ALA A 210 -7.04 -6.75 0.46
C ALA A 210 -6.77 -7.14 -1.00
N GLY A 211 -7.39 -6.45 -1.96
CA GLY A 211 -7.19 -6.65 -3.40
C GLY A 211 -5.75 -6.49 -3.86
N THR A 212 -4.91 -5.71 -3.13
CA THR A 212 -3.49 -5.55 -3.44
C THR A 212 -2.67 -6.84 -3.26
N PHE A 213 -3.20 -7.81 -2.54
CA PHE A 213 -2.56 -9.13 -2.37
C PHE A 213 -2.86 -10.10 -3.52
N LEU A 214 -3.81 -9.75 -4.40
CA LEU A 214 -4.21 -10.61 -5.49
C LEU A 214 -3.28 -10.42 -6.69
N PRO A 215 -2.82 -11.50 -7.32
CA PRO A 215 -2.02 -11.41 -8.53
C PRO A 215 -2.87 -10.92 -9.71
N VAL A 216 -2.24 -10.20 -10.64
CA VAL A 216 -2.86 -9.88 -11.94
C VAL A 216 -3.19 -11.19 -12.66
N ARG A 217 -4.43 -11.32 -13.12
CA ARG A 217 -4.89 -12.49 -13.90
C ARG A 217 -5.36 -12.02 -15.28
N GLY A 218 -4.93 -12.73 -16.31
CA GLY A 218 -5.31 -12.44 -17.70
C GLY A 218 -4.50 -11.30 -18.31
N ALA A 219 -4.93 -10.81 -19.47
CA ALA A 219 -4.26 -9.76 -20.22
C ALA A 219 -4.26 -8.44 -19.45
N ILE A 220 -3.12 -7.75 -19.47
CA ILE A 220 -2.91 -6.48 -18.75
C ILE A 220 -3.94 -5.42 -19.16
N GLU A 221 -4.30 -5.39 -20.44
CA GLU A 221 -5.28 -4.44 -20.98
C GLU A 221 -6.69 -4.65 -20.41
N ALA A 222 -7.02 -5.85 -20.02
CA ALA A 222 -8.32 -6.22 -19.44
C ALA A 222 -8.33 -6.11 -17.90
N HIS A 223 -7.16 -5.91 -17.29
CA HIS A 223 -7.07 -5.80 -15.83
C HIS A 223 -7.73 -4.51 -15.35
N ARG A 224 -8.63 -4.65 -14.37
CA ARG A 224 -9.23 -3.53 -13.63
C ARG A 224 -8.64 -3.49 -12.23
N MET A 225 -8.17 -2.31 -11.84
CA MET A 225 -7.73 -2.07 -10.47
C MET A 225 -8.94 -2.07 -9.54
N HIS A 226 -8.78 -2.67 -8.37
CA HIS A 226 -9.77 -2.46 -7.30
C HIS A 226 -9.78 -0.98 -6.91
N ALA A 227 -10.99 -0.43 -6.77
CA ALA A 227 -11.13 0.94 -6.32
C ALA A 227 -10.74 1.03 -4.83
N GLU A 228 -9.93 2.02 -4.50
CA GLU A 228 -9.49 2.28 -3.13
C GLU A 228 -9.93 3.68 -2.70
N ARG A 229 -10.47 3.80 -1.48
CA ARG A 229 -10.92 5.08 -0.94
C ARG A 229 -9.74 5.92 -0.47
N GLY A 230 -9.71 7.19 -0.90
CA GLY A 230 -8.67 8.12 -0.54
C GLY A 230 -9.17 9.53 -0.27
N ALA A 231 -8.34 10.30 0.43
CA ALA A 231 -8.60 11.69 0.73
C ALA A 231 -7.31 12.52 0.71
N ILE A 232 -7.41 13.71 0.15
CA ILE A 232 -6.41 14.79 0.22
C ILE A 232 -7.13 16.04 0.72
N SER A 233 -6.71 16.57 1.87
CA SER A 233 -7.29 17.80 2.40
C SER A 233 -6.89 19.02 1.55
N ALA A 234 -7.66 20.11 1.63
CA ALA A 234 -7.31 21.37 0.98
C ALA A 234 -5.93 21.88 1.45
N GLU A 235 -5.66 21.78 2.75
CA GLU A 235 -4.37 22.19 3.35
C GLU A 235 -3.21 21.36 2.74
N THR A 236 -3.38 20.04 2.61
CA THR A 236 -2.37 19.18 1.99
C THR A 236 -2.15 19.52 0.52
N ALA A 237 -3.24 19.73 -0.25
CA ALA A 237 -3.15 20.12 -1.64
C ALA A 237 -2.43 21.47 -1.81
N ASP A 238 -2.78 22.46 -1.00
CA ASP A 238 -2.15 23.79 -1.01
C ASP A 238 -0.68 23.72 -0.63
N ALA A 239 -0.30 22.94 0.39
CA ALA A 239 1.09 22.75 0.79
C ALA A 239 1.95 22.14 -0.34
N ILE A 240 1.41 21.13 -1.06
CA ILE A 240 2.07 20.50 -2.20
C ILE A 240 2.24 21.51 -3.34
N ASN A 241 1.18 22.23 -3.69
CA ASN A 241 1.22 23.22 -4.77
C ASN A 241 2.17 24.38 -4.44
N ALA A 242 2.19 24.84 -3.19
CA ALA A 242 3.11 25.89 -2.73
C ALA A 242 4.58 25.43 -2.75
N ALA A 243 4.84 24.15 -2.44
CA ALA A 243 6.18 23.59 -2.55
C ALA A 243 6.69 23.64 -3.99
N ARG A 244 5.87 23.18 -4.94
CA ARG A 244 6.20 23.20 -6.38
C ARG A 244 6.37 24.61 -6.92
N ALA A 245 5.48 25.54 -6.55
CA ALA A 245 5.59 26.95 -6.94
C ALA A 245 6.90 27.60 -6.43
N GLY A 246 7.41 27.13 -5.29
CA GLY A 246 8.70 27.54 -4.74
C GLY A 246 9.92 26.82 -5.33
N GLY A 247 9.73 25.97 -6.37
CA GLY A 247 10.82 25.21 -7.01
C GLY A 247 11.20 23.93 -6.29
N GLY A 248 10.48 23.54 -5.25
CA GLY A 248 10.64 22.24 -4.57
C GLY A 248 10.02 21.09 -5.35
N ARG A 249 10.51 19.88 -5.12
CA ARG A 249 10.02 18.64 -5.75
C ARG A 249 9.02 17.93 -4.84
N VAL A 250 8.05 17.26 -5.44
CA VAL A 250 7.11 16.37 -4.75
C VAL A 250 7.71 14.96 -4.69
N VAL A 251 8.03 14.51 -3.49
CA VAL A 251 8.62 13.19 -3.20
C VAL A 251 7.52 12.30 -2.64
N ALA A 252 7.02 11.40 -3.45
CA ALA A 252 5.96 10.47 -3.03
C ALA A 252 6.55 9.23 -2.34
N VAL A 253 6.05 8.90 -1.16
CA VAL A 253 6.40 7.68 -0.41
C VAL A 253 5.35 6.61 -0.69
N GLY A 254 5.73 5.65 -1.53
CA GLY A 254 4.91 4.52 -1.93
C GLY A 254 4.04 4.75 -3.15
N THR A 255 3.73 3.66 -3.84
CA THR A 255 2.89 3.65 -5.04
C THR A 255 1.45 4.09 -4.76
N THR A 256 0.95 3.87 -3.54
CA THR A 256 -0.37 4.33 -3.09
C THR A 256 -0.45 5.85 -3.07
N THR A 257 0.59 6.51 -2.56
CA THR A 257 0.70 7.98 -2.56
C THR A 257 0.76 8.51 -3.98
N VAL A 258 1.56 7.89 -4.86
CA VAL A 258 1.62 8.26 -6.27
C VAL A 258 0.26 8.18 -6.93
N ARG A 259 -0.44 7.05 -6.77
CA ARG A 259 -1.75 6.83 -7.39
C ARG A 259 -2.77 7.89 -6.97
N LEU A 260 -2.83 8.24 -5.69
CA LEU A 260 -3.79 9.24 -5.22
C LEU A 260 -3.42 10.65 -5.67
N LEU A 261 -2.13 11.01 -5.66
CA LEU A 261 -1.67 12.31 -6.16
C LEU A 261 -1.99 12.49 -7.65
N GLU A 262 -1.74 11.46 -8.47
CA GLU A 262 -2.02 11.51 -9.91
C GLU A 262 -3.54 11.54 -10.19
N ALA A 263 -4.34 10.76 -9.44
CA ALA A 263 -5.80 10.78 -9.55
C ALA A 263 -6.41 12.13 -9.20
N ALA A 264 -5.82 12.83 -8.22
CA ALA A 264 -6.29 14.13 -7.74
C ALA A 264 -5.70 15.33 -8.52
N SER A 265 -4.85 15.07 -9.53
CA SER A 265 -4.16 16.15 -10.26
C SER A 265 -4.89 16.58 -11.52
N ARG A 266 -5.01 17.88 -11.72
CA ARG A 266 -5.54 18.49 -12.95
C ARG A 266 -4.73 19.74 -13.30
N GLY A 267 -4.31 19.85 -14.57
CA GLY A 267 -3.56 20.99 -15.05
C GLY A 267 -2.26 21.25 -14.29
N GLY A 268 -1.58 20.19 -13.83
CA GLY A 268 -0.32 20.28 -13.08
C GLY A 268 -0.48 20.70 -11.60
N ARG A 269 -1.70 20.78 -11.08
CA ARG A 269 -1.98 21.09 -9.67
C ARG A 269 -2.67 19.91 -8.99
N VAL A 270 -2.31 19.65 -7.76
CA VAL A 270 -3.01 18.73 -6.87
C VAL A 270 -4.25 19.44 -6.31
N LEU A 271 -5.39 18.79 -6.36
CA LEU A 271 -6.66 19.29 -5.85
C LEU A 271 -7.06 18.52 -4.58
N PRO A 272 -7.86 19.12 -3.68
CA PRO A 272 -8.54 18.36 -2.64
C PRO A 272 -9.31 17.19 -3.23
N PHE A 273 -9.30 16.07 -2.54
CA PHE A 273 -9.93 14.84 -2.99
C PHE A 273 -10.60 14.13 -1.82
N ASP A 274 -11.79 13.63 -2.03
CA ASP A 274 -12.47 12.68 -1.14
C ASP A 274 -13.33 11.76 -2.02
N GLY A 275 -12.92 10.49 -2.13
CA GLY A 275 -13.57 9.55 -3.02
C GLY A 275 -12.77 8.28 -3.24
N SER A 276 -13.10 7.56 -4.30
CA SER A 276 -12.40 6.33 -4.68
C SER A 276 -11.60 6.53 -5.96
N THR A 277 -10.48 5.82 -6.07
CA THR A 277 -9.65 5.78 -7.26
C THR A 277 -9.31 4.35 -7.65
N ASP A 278 -9.50 4.03 -8.91
CA ASP A 278 -9.09 2.79 -9.56
C ASP A 278 -8.01 3.05 -10.62
N ILE A 279 -7.30 4.17 -10.50
CA ILE A 279 -6.28 4.57 -11.48
C ILE A 279 -5.25 3.45 -11.67
N PHE A 280 -5.09 3.04 -12.93
CA PHE A 280 -4.10 2.07 -13.36
C PHE A 280 -2.97 2.79 -14.10
N ILE A 281 -1.86 3.03 -13.42
CA ILE A 281 -0.68 3.68 -13.98
C ILE A 281 0.20 2.62 -14.65
N ARG A 282 0.47 2.81 -15.95
CA ARG A 282 1.27 1.93 -16.80
C ARG A 282 2.11 2.75 -17.78
N PRO A 283 3.13 2.18 -18.44
CA PRO A 283 3.95 2.91 -19.42
C PRO A 283 3.10 3.69 -20.44
N GLY A 284 3.47 4.95 -20.63
CA GLY A 284 2.71 5.95 -21.39
C GLY A 284 1.89 6.91 -20.51
N HIS A 285 1.76 6.66 -19.21
CA HIS A 285 1.18 7.64 -18.27
C HIS A 285 2.08 8.86 -18.16
N ARG A 286 1.48 10.05 -18.17
CA ARG A 286 2.18 11.32 -17.98
C ARG A 286 1.97 11.79 -16.55
N PHE A 287 3.03 11.70 -15.74
CA PHE A 287 2.98 12.15 -14.36
C PHE A 287 2.85 13.66 -14.28
N ALA A 288 1.92 14.12 -13.45
CA ALA A 288 1.58 15.54 -13.29
C ALA A 288 1.95 16.08 -11.90
N ALA A 289 1.98 15.21 -10.89
CA ALA A 289 2.09 15.60 -9.48
C ALA A 289 3.38 15.14 -8.80
N VAL A 290 4.05 14.12 -9.31
CA VAL A 290 5.16 13.44 -8.62
C VAL A 290 6.47 13.68 -9.35
N ASP A 291 7.47 14.18 -8.64
CA ASP A 291 8.80 14.47 -9.18
C ASP A 291 9.84 13.41 -8.76
N LEU A 292 9.66 12.78 -7.59
CA LEU A 292 10.46 11.65 -7.10
C LEU A 292 9.55 10.63 -6.44
N MET A 293 9.91 9.36 -6.53
CA MET A 293 9.17 8.27 -5.90
C MET A 293 10.11 7.39 -5.06
N MET A 294 9.81 7.24 -3.77
CA MET A 294 10.44 6.21 -2.93
C MET A 294 9.48 5.04 -2.78
N THR A 295 9.91 3.83 -3.13
CA THR A 295 9.05 2.64 -3.03
C THR A 295 9.87 1.38 -2.77
N ASN A 296 9.20 0.29 -2.35
CA ASN A 296 9.80 -1.04 -2.24
C ASN A 296 10.07 -1.65 -3.62
N PHE A 297 10.81 -2.76 -3.65
CA PHE A 297 10.91 -3.61 -4.83
C PHE A 297 9.65 -4.49 -4.95
N HIS A 298 9.06 -4.50 -6.13
CA HIS A 298 7.78 -5.13 -6.44
C HIS A 298 7.94 -6.48 -7.14
N LEU A 299 6.85 -7.25 -7.21
CA LEU A 299 6.78 -8.54 -7.87
C LEU A 299 6.96 -8.45 -9.39
N PRO A 300 7.49 -9.51 -10.03
CA PRO A 300 7.32 -9.71 -11.44
C PRO A 300 5.81 -9.76 -11.78
N ARG A 301 5.45 -9.26 -12.96
CA ARG A 301 4.10 -9.25 -13.54
C ARG A 301 3.05 -8.54 -12.68
N SER A 302 3.48 -7.60 -11.79
CA SER A 302 2.58 -6.84 -10.93
C SER A 302 2.25 -5.46 -11.50
N THR A 303 1.06 -4.96 -11.17
CA THR A 303 0.65 -3.58 -11.49
C THR A 303 1.61 -2.54 -10.92
N LEU A 304 2.24 -2.86 -9.77
CA LEU A 304 3.19 -1.96 -9.11
C LEU A 304 4.53 -1.91 -9.83
N PHE A 305 5.00 -3.02 -10.41
CA PHE A 305 6.18 -3.00 -11.26
C PHE A 305 5.92 -2.22 -12.56
N MET A 306 4.72 -2.34 -13.12
CA MET A 306 4.31 -1.51 -14.28
C MET A 306 4.32 -0.02 -13.95
N LEU A 307 3.86 0.36 -12.74
CA LEU A 307 3.86 1.75 -12.29
C LEU A 307 5.27 2.32 -12.19
N VAL A 308 6.23 1.59 -11.58
CA VAL A 308 7.62 2.07 -11.49
C VAL A 308 8.29 2.10 -12.86
N CYS A 309 7.96 1.17 -13.77
CA CYS A 309 8.38 1.22 -15.16
C CYS A 309 7.79 2.42 -15.91
N ALA A 310 6.55 2.79 -15.61
CA ALA A 310 5.93 3.99 -16.18
C ALA A 310 6.62 5.27 -15.71
N PHE A 311 7.11 5.30 -14.47
CA PHE A 311 7.74 6.46 -13.87
C PHE A 311 9.21 6.65 -14.31
N ALA A 312 10.02 5.61 -14.18
CA ALA A 312 11.45 5.69 -14.37
C ALA A 312 11.97 5.05 -15.67
N GLY A 313 11.06 4.60 -16.55
CA GLY A 313 11.39 3.93 -17.80
C GLY A 313 11.60 2.42 -17.63
N THR A 314 11.00 1.64 -18.54
CA THR A 314 11.02 0.17 -18.45
C THR A 314 12.42 -0.40 -18.53
N ALA A 315 13.27 0.08 -19.46
CA ALA A 315 14.63 -0.40 -19.62
C ALA A 315 15.48 -0.11 -18.37
N ARG A 316 15.37 1.11 -17.82
CA ARG A 316 16.07 1.52 -16.59
C ARG A 316 15.63 0.69 -15.40
N MET A 317 14.32 0.45 -15.23
CA MET A 317 13.82 -0.36 -14.12
C MET A 317 14.21 -1.83 -14.23
N ARG A 318 14.23 -2.42 -15.42
CA ARG A 318 14.77 -3.78 -15.61
C ARG A 318 16.24 -3.88 -15.22
N ALA A 319 17.07 -2.91 -15.63
CA ALA A 319 18.48 -2.87 -15.23
C ALA A 319 18.64 -2.68 -13.71
N ALA A 320 17.81 -1.81 -13.08
CA ALA A 320 17.82 -1.58 -11.65
C ALA A 320 17.43 -2.85 -10.85
N TYR A 321 16.43 -3.60 -11.31
CA TYR A 321 15.99 -4.84 -10.67
C TYR A 321 17.02 -5.96 -10.84
N ALA A 322 17.62 -6.10 -12.02
CA ALA A 322 18.71 -7.04 -12.25
C ALA A 322 19.92 -6.74 -11.33
N HIS A 323 20.29 -5.45 -11.19
CA HIS A 323 21.33 -5.00 -10.24
C HIS A 323 20.92 -5.34 -8.80
N ALA A 324 19.70 -5.02 -8.40
CA ALA A 324 19.21 -5.27 -7.04
C ALA A 324 19.28 -6.76 -6.68
N ILE A 325 18.83 -7.65 -7.58
CA ILE A 325 18.88 -9.11 -7.38
C ILE A 325 20.34 -9.57 -7.27
N ALA A 326 21.21 -9.17 -8.21
CA ALA A 326 22.63 -9.54 -8.20
C ALA A 326 23.37 -9.03 -6.98
N ALA A 327 23.01 -7.85 -6.48
CA ALA A 327 23.61 -7.24 -5.29
C ALA A 327 22.98 -7.72 -3.97
N GLY A 328 22.00 -8.65 -4.01
CA GLY A 328 21.37 -9.22 -2.82
C GLY A 328 20.46 -8.25 -2.07
N TYR A 329 19.74 -7.37 -2.78
CA TYR A 329 18.65 -6.59 -2.20
C TYR A 329 17.49 -7.50 -1.82
N ARG A 330 16.74 -7.09 -0.80
CA ARG A 330 15.55 -7.78 -0.32
C ARG A 330 14.32 -7.14 -0.93
N PHE A 331 13.36 -7.96 -1.24
CA PHE A 331 12.15 -7.57 -1.97
C PHE A 331 10.91 -7.57 -1.08
N TYR A 332 9.85 -6.91 -1.52
CA TYR A 332 8.51 -6.79 -0.92
C TYR A 332 8.43 -5.92 0.33
N SER A 333 7.37 -6.13 1.13
CA SER A 333 6.94 -5.27 2.24
C SER A 333 8.03 -4.96 3.26
N TYR A 334 8.81 -5.97 3.64
CA TYR A 334 9.91 -5.84 4.61
C TYR A 334 11.29 -5.75 3.95
N GLY A 335 11.29 -5.67 2.64
CA GLY A 335 12.52 -5.59 1.84
C GLY A 335 13.20 -4.23 1.91
N ASP A 336 14.01 -3.99 0.92
CA ASP A 336 14.74 -2.74 0.72
C ASP A 336 13.91 -1.77 -0.15
N ALA A 337 14.40 -0.57 -0.36
CA ALA A 337 13.72 0.47 -1.09
C ALA A 337 14.47 0.93 -2.35
N SER A 338 13.77 1.62 -3.22
CA SER A 338 14.33 2.39 -4.33
C SER A 338 13.86 3.84 -4.26
N LEU A 339 14.73 4.78 -4.64
CA LEU A 339 14.39 6.19 -4.90
C LEU A 339 14.52 6.41 -6.40
N LEU A 340 13.40 6.70 -7.05
CA LEU A 340 13.28 6.78 -8.50
C LEU A 340 13.19 8.23 -8.94
N GLU A 341 14.00 8.59 -9.96
CA GLU A 341 13.85 9.78 -10.74
C GLU A 341 13.02 9.47 -12.01
N PRO A 342 12.22 10.40 -12.54
CA PRO A 342 11.47 10.17 -13.77
C PRO A 342 12.40 9.95 -14.97
N GLU A 343 11.85 9.30 -16.00
CA GLU A 343 12.56 9.07 -17.29
C GLU A 343 12.83 10.38 -18.03
#